data_046e7a9dd0afbf1144ea14cc9be7d61a
#
_entry.id   046e7a9dd0afbf1144ea14cc9be7d61a
#
_cell.length_a   1.000
_cell.length_b   1.000
_cell.length_c   1.000
_cell.angle_alpha   90.00
_cell.angle_beta   90.00
_cell.angle_gamma   90.00
#
_symmetry.space_group_name_H-M   'P 1'
#
loop_
_entity.id
_entity.type
_entity.pdbx_description
1 polymer ?
#
loop_
_entity_poly.entity_id
_entity_poly.type
_entity_poly.pdbx_seq_one_letter_code
_entity_poly.pdbx_strand_id
1 'polypeptide(L)'
;MKLDNLTLLIPAKEDADCLFYVLNELKNFDVEKILVVPDNAILPKNFKFEKLKVIHQSKSGFGNALIEGAQEVKTEFFCVFNADGSFNPSELEGMLKLTKYFDYVFASRYLDNAKSDDDTFITIVGNYIFSKIGSIFFNLKISDILYTYVICNTKKTKELNLKNEDFGFCVELPIKVKRKNFTYTDTASHERNRHSGKKKPNAFIDGSKILFTMFKLFLNKKI
;
A
#
# COMPACT_ATOMS: atom_id res chain seq x y z
N MET A 1 -1.41 -0.17 -21.75
CA MET A 1 -2.32 -1.18 -21.13
C MET A 1 -3.43 -0.43 -20.43
N LYS A 2 -4.69 -0.81 -20.64
CA LYS A 2 -5.86 -0.16 -20.04
C LYS A 2 -6.27 -0.90 -18.76
N LEU A 3 -6.30 -0.18 -17.64
CA LEU A 3 -6.67 -0.71 -16.32
C LEU A 3 -7.96 -0.01 -15.86
N ASP A 4 -9.06 -0.33 -16.57
CA ASP A 4 -10.36 0.23 -16.23
C ASP A 4 -10.75 -0.11 -14.78
N ASN A 5 -11.50 0.76 -14.16
CA ASN A 5 -11.97 0.62 -12.78
C ASN A 5 -10.88 0.61 -11.69
N LEU A 6 -9.63 0.95 -12.02
CA LEU A 6 -8.53 1.05 -11.09
C LEU A 6 -8.01 2.48 -10.98
N THR A 7 -7.70 2.94 -9.77
CA THR A 7 -6.92 4.13 -9.50
C THR A 7 -5.63 3.74 -8.77
N LEU A 8 -4.48 4.24 -9.21
CA LEU A 8 -3.25 4.13 -8.43
C LEU A 8 -3.22 5.24 -7.39
N LEU A 9 -3.18 4.86 -6.12
CA LEU A 9 -3.03 5.77 -4.98
C LEU A 9 -1.55 5.80 -4.57
N ILE A 10 -0.90 6.93 -4.83
CA ILE A 10 0.54 7.10 -4.75
C ILE A 10 0.89 8.05 -3.59
N PRO A 11 1.20 7.52 -2.39
CA PRO A 11 1.72 8.35 -1.31
C PRO A 11 3.17 8.72 -1.61
N ALA A 12 3.49 10.00 -1.65
CA ALA A 12 4.84 10.49 -1.94
C ALA A 12 5.30 11.52 -0.93
N LYS A 13 6.52 11.33 -0.45
CA LYS A 13 7.19 12.28 0.43
C LYS A 13 8.57 12.66 -0.15
N GLU A 14 8.64 13.82 -0.78
CA GLU A 14 9.85 14.63 -0.98
C GLU A 14 10.90 14.21 -2.02
N ASP A 15 10.80 13.10 -2.73
CA ASP A 15 11.78 12.74 -3.74
C ASP A 15 11.21 12.99 -5.15
N ALA A 16 11.43 14.22 -5.65
CA ALA A 16 10.91 14.62 -6.96
C ALA A 16 11.47 13.73 -8.09
N ASP A 17 12.75 13.37 -8.03
CA ASP A 17 13.39 12.56 -9.07
C ASP A 17 12.80 11.16 -9.13
N CYS A 18 12.60 10.54 -7.97
CA CYS A 18 11.98 9.24 -7.88
C CYS A 18 10.52 9.27 -8.35
N LEU A 19 9.81 10.32 -7.97
CA LEU A 19 8.43 10.52 -8.39
C LEU A 19 8.32 10.69 -9.92
N PHE A 20 9.21 11.46 -10.53
CA PHE A 20 9.29 11.56 -12.00
C PHE A 20 9.59 10.22 -12.66
N TYR A 21 10.50 9.43 -12.09
CA TYR A 21 10.82 8.08 -12.58
C TYR A 21 9.58 7.20 -12.59
N VAL A 22 8.90 7.08 -11.43
CA VAL A 22 7.70 6.24 -11.27
C VAL A 22 6.57 6.69 -12.20
N LEU A 23 6.27 7.99 -12.25
CA LEU A 23 5.20 8.50 -13.10
C LEU A 23 5.50 8.35 -14.59
N ASN A 24 6.79 8.42 -15.00
CA ASN A 24 7.19 8.13 -16.38
C ASN A 24 7.01 6.65 -16.72
N GLU A 25 7.35 5.74 -15.81
CA GLU A 25 7.11 4.30 -16.00
C GLU A 25 5.61 4.02 -16.16
N LEU A 26 4.78 4.70 -15.37
CA LEU A 26 3.32 4.58 -15.40
C LEU A 26 2.65 5.24 -16.63
N LYS A 27 3.36 5.96 -17.50
CA LYS A 27 2.78 6.51 -18.73
C LYS A 27 2.24 5.46 -19.70
N ASN A 28 2.82 4.26 -19.67
CA ASN A 28 2.41 3.15 -20.53
C ASN A 28 1.12 2.46 -20.06
N PHE A 29 0.60 2.89 -18.90
CA PHE A 29 -0.60 2.34 -18.30
C PHE A 29 -1.71 3.39 -18.35
N ASP A 30 -2.79 3.04 -19.05
CA ASP A 30 -4.00 3.88 -19.08
C ASP A 30 -4.80 3.64 -17.80
N VAL A 31 -4.45 4.41 -16.74
CA VAL A 31 -4.97 4.26 -15.38
C VAL A 31 -5.07 5.62 -14.70
N GLU A 32 -6.12 5.82 -13.91
CA GLU A 32 -6.25 7.00 -13.05
C GLU A 32 -5.18 6.98 -11.93
N LYS A 33 -4.65 8.14 -11.58
CA LYS A 33 -3.61 8.29 -10.55
C LYS A 33 -4.00 9.40 -9.58
N ILE A 34 -3.86 9.11 -8.29
CA ILE A 34 -3.95 10.11 -7.21
C ILE A 34 -2.62 10.12 -6.48
N LEU A 35 -1.92 11.24 -6.61
CA LEU A 35 -0.69 11.51 -5.89
C LEU A 35 -1.02 12.25 -4.60
N VAL A 36 -0.62 11.71 -3.47
CA VAL A 36 -0.81 12.33 -2.17
C VAL A 36 0.54 12.81 -1.65
N VAL A 37 0.66 14.11 -1.49
CA VAL A 37 1.90 14.78 -1.04
C VAL A 37 1.68 15.47 0.31
N PRO A 38 2.76 15.77 1.08
CA PRO A 38 2.67 16.60 2.28
C PRO A 38 1.99 17.96 2.00
N ASP A 39 1.38 18.55 3.02
CA ASP A 39 0.67 19.83 2.92
C ASP A 39 1.54 20.96 2.33
N ASN A 40 2.81 20.99 2.73
CA ASN A 40 3.78 22.00 2.28
C ASN A 40 4.61 21.59 1.07
N ALA A 41 4.26 20.50 0.37
CA ALA A 41 5.02 20.03 -0.78
C ALA A 41 4.88 20.99 -1.97
N ILE A 42 6.00 21.37 -2.56
CA ILE A 42 6.06 22.19 -3.77
C ILE A 42 6.46 21.30 -4.93
N LEU A 43 5.55 21.06 -5.84
CA LEU A 43 5.84 20.33 -7.07
C LEU A 43 6.45 21.25 -8.12
N PRO A 44 7.37 20.74 -8.97
CA PRO A 44 7.94 21.51 -10.06
C PRO A 44 6.87 22.06 -11.01
N LYS A 45 7.08 23.27 -11.58
CA LYS A 45 6.13 23.91 -12.52
C LYS A 45 5.80 23.06 -13.76
N ASN A 46 6.71 22.21 -14.19
CA ASN A 46 6.57 21.28 -15.32
C ASN A 46 5.98 19.92 -14.91
N PHE A 47 5.53 19.76 -13.66
CA PHE A 47 4.96 18.52 -13.14
C PHE A 47 3.54 18.32 -13.70
N LYS A 48 3.47 17.76 -14.92
CA LYS A 48 2.21 17.48 -15.62
C LYS A 48 2.23 16.05 -16.16
N PHE A 49 1.26 15.25 -15.71
CA PHE A 49 1.06 13.88 -16.17
C PHE A 49 -0.43 13.66 -16.46
N GLU A 50 -0.70 12.85 -17.46
CA GLU A 50 -2.07 12.48 -17.82
C GLU A 50 -2.74 11.66 -16.71
N LYS A 51 -4.02 11.91 -16.51
CA LYS A 51 -4.85 11.18 -15.52
C LYS A 51 -4.24 11.21 -14.10
N LEU A 52 -3.58 12.31 -13.74
CA LEU A 52 -2.98 12.54 -12.45
C LEU A 52 -3.74 13.65 -11.70
N LYS A 53 -4.34 13.29 -10.56
CA LYS A 53 -4.83 14.21 -9.55
C LYS A 53 -3.80 14.32 -8.43
N VAL A 54 -3.44 15.53 -8.04
CA VAL A 54 -2.58 15.78 -6.87
C VAL A 54 -3.45 16.26 -5.71
N ILE A 55 -3.24 15.70 -4.53
CA ILE A 55 -3.85 16.16 -3.28
C ILE A 55 -2.77 16.38 -2.22
N HIS A 56 -2.96 17.40 -1.40
CA HIS A 56 -2.13 17.68 -0.24
C HIS A 56 -2.80 17.10 1.00
N GLN A 57 -2.08 16.25 1.74
CA GLN A 57 -2.64 15.64 2.95
C GLN A 57 -2.77 16.69 4.06
N SER A 58 -3.83 16.60 4.86
CA SER A 58 -4.08 17.53 5.95
C SER A 58 -3.17 17.32 7.15
N LYS A 59 -2.64 16.10 7.31
CA LYS A 59 -1.75 15.69 8.39
C LYS A 59 -0.62 14.85 7.84
N SER A 60 0.55 14.95 8.47
CA SER A 60 1.70 14.11 8.13
C SER A 60 1.45 12.66 8.54
N GLY A 61 1.82 11.71 7.67
CA GLY A 61 1.81 10.28 7.94
C GLY A 61 1.53 9.45 6.71
N PHE A 62 2.17 8.28 6.62
CA PHE A 62 1.98 7.35 5.52
C PHE A 62 0.53 6.84 5.45
N GLY A 63 0.01 6.37 6.58
CA GLY A 63 -1.37 5.90 6.66
C GLY A 63 -2.38 7.02 6.43
N ASN A 64 -2.10 8.25 6.92
CA ASN A 64 -2.96 9.39 6.67
C ASN A 64 -3.07 9.71 5.16
N ALA A 65 -1.94 9.70 4.45
CA ALA A 65 -1.95 9.90 2.99
C ALA A 65 -2.84 8.87 2.28
N LEU A 66 -2.79 7.61 2.70
CA LEU A 66 -3.62 6.54 2.13
C LEU A 66 -5.09 6.68 2.50
N ILE A 67 -5.40 7.06 3.73
CA ILE A 67 -6.79 7.27 4.19
C ILE A 67 -7.43 8.44 3.43
N GLU A 68 -6.76 9.60 3.37
CA GLU A 68 -7.28 10.77 2.66
C GLU A 68 -7.37 10.51 1.15
N GLY A 69 -6.33 9.92 0.56
CA GLY A 69 -6.33 9.57 -0.85
C GLY A 69 -7.44 8.60 -1.23
N ALA A 70 -7.73 7.60 -0.41
CA ALA A 70 -8.80 6.64 -0.66
C ALA A 70 -10.21 7.30 -0.66
N GLN A 71 -10.41 8.41 0.06
CA GLN A 71 -11.68 9.16 -0.01
C GLN A 71 -11.91 9.80 -1.38
N GLU A 72 -10.83 10.18 -2.08
CA GLU A 72 -10.87 10.85 -3.37
C GLU A 72 -11.00 9.88 -4.55
N VAL A 73 -10.83 8.56 -4.31
CA VAL A 73 -10.96 7.53 -5.35
C VAL A 73 -12.42 7.40 -5.78
N LYS A 74 -12.65 7.40 -7.10
CA LYS A 74 -13.97 7.24 -7.74
C LYS A 74 -14.16 5.89 -8.45
N THR A 75 -13.06 5.21 -8.78
CA THR A 75 -13.09 3.89 -9.41
C THR A 75 -13.51 2.80 -8.43
N GLU A 76 -13.93 1.65 -8.92
CA GLU A 76 -14.35 0.53 -8.10
C GLU A 76 -13.23 0.00 -7.20
N PHE A 77 -12.00 0.01 -7.72
CA PHE A 77 -10.80 -0.42 -7.01
C PHE A 77 -9.74 0.66 -7.00
N PHE A 78 -8.89 0.65 -5.99
CA PHE A 78 -7.63 1.38 -6.01
C PHE A 78 -6.47 0.47 -5.61
N CYS A 79 -5.29 0.80 -6.09
CA CYS A 79 -4.06 0.13 -5.72
C CYS A 79 -3.15 1.10 -4.98
N VAL A 80 -2.70 0.74 -3.79
CA VAL A 80 -1.59 1.45 -3.14
C VAL A 80 -0.34 1.19 -3.96
N PHE A 81 0.29 2.26 -4.46
CA PHE A 81 1.47 2.17 -5.31
C PHE A 81 2.57 3.13 -4.82
N ASN A 82 3.66 2.58 -4.31
CA ASN A 82 4.73 3.41 -3.75
C ASN A 82 5.42 4.28 -4.80
N ALA A 83 5.84 5.47 -4.37
CA ALA A 83 6.54 6.44 -5.23
C ALA A 83 8.06 6.21 -5.29
N ASP A 84 8.59 5.12 -4.73
CA ASP A 84 10.03 4.84 -4.62
C ASP A 84 10.60 3.94 -5.73
N GLY A 85 9.74 3.47 -6.65
CA GLY A 85 10.11 2.61 -7.77
C GLY A 85 10.27 1.13 -7.42
N SER A 86 10.03 0.73 -6.18
CA SER A 86 10.17 -0.66 -5.75
C SER A 86 9.04 -1.57 -6.27
N PHE A 87 7.84 -1.03 -6.49
CA PHE A 87 6.72 -1.82 -6.98
C PHE A 87 6.80 -2.02 -8.50
N ASN A 88 6.53 -3.23 -8.94
CA ASN A 88 6.56 -3.58 -10.36
C ASN A 88 5.18 -3.36 -11.01
N PRO A 89 5.00 -2.36 -11.88
CA PRO A 89 3.69 -2.08 -12.47
C PRO A 89 3.20 -3.16 -13.44
N SER A 90 4.06 -4.07 -13.93
CA SER A 90 3.64 -5.18 -14.78
C SER A 90 2.75 -6.19 -14.07
N GLU A 91 2.75 -6.20 -12.74
CA GLU A 91 1.94 -7.10 -11.90
C GLU A 91 0.50 -6.62 -11.73
N LEU A 92 0.23 -5.32 -11.99
CA LEU A 92 -1.09 -4.70 -11.82
C LEU A 92 -2.21 -5.45 -12.55
N GLU A 93 -1.94 -5.91 -13.77
CA GLU A 93 -2.96 -6.64 -14.55
C GLU A 93 -3.31 -7.99 -13.92
N GLY A 94 -2.29 -8.72 -13.47
CA GLY A 94 -2.47 -10.00 -12.77
C GLY A 94 -3.27 -9.83 -11.48
N MET A 95 -2.90 -8.83 -10.68
CA MET A 95 -3.61 -8.50 -9.45
C MET A 95 -5.05 -8.05 -9.73
N LEU A 96 -5.28 -7.22 -10.75
CA LEU A 96 -6.61 -6.74 -11.10
C LEU A 96 -7.53 -7.88 -11.58
N LYS A 97 -7.01 -8.89 -12.27
CA LYS A 97 -7.81 -10.07 -12.66
C LYS A 97 -8.38 -10.83 -11.46
N LEU A 98 -7.67 -10.84 -10.33
CA LEU A 98 -8.11 -11.49 -9.11
C LEU A 98 -9.26 -10.75 -8.41
N THR A 99 -9.46 -9.45 -8.69
CA THR A 99 -10.57 -8.68 -8.11
C THR A 99 -11.96 -9.14 -8.58
N LYS A 100 -12.02 -9.99 -9.61
CA LYS A 100 -13.27 -10.67 -10.00
C LYS A 100 -13.81 -11.59 -8.90
N TYR A 101 -12.94 -12.06 -8.01
CA TYR A 101 -13.26 -13.04 -6.98
C TYR A 101 -13.03 -12.51 -5.57
N PHE A 102 -12.18 -11.49 -5.43
CA PHE A 102 -11.73 -10.98 -4.14
C PHE A 102 -11.88 -9.46 -4.06
N ASP A 103 -12.25 -8.98 -2.89
CA ASP A 103 -12.37 -7.56 -2.59
C ASP A 103 -11.00 -6.89 -2.37
N TYR A 104 -10.03 -7.69 -1.93
CA TYR A 104 -8.65 -7.25 -1.67
C TYR A 104 -7.66 -8.27 -2.22
N VAL A 105 -6.64 -7.77 -2.90
CA VAL A 105 -5.54 -8.58 -3.44
C VAL A 105 -4.24 -8.02 -2.90
N PHE A 106 -3.63 -8.72 -1.95
CA PHE A 106 -2.35 -8.35 -1.35
C PHE A 106 -1.20 -8.95 -2.16
N ALA A 107 -0.22 -8.16 -2.53
CA ALA A 107 1.02 -8.70 -3.07
C ALA A 107 1.88 -9.26 -1.92
N SER A 108 2.69 -10.26 -2.20
CA SER A 108 3.59 -10.87 -1.24
C SER A 108 4.96 -11.13 -1.84
N ARG A 109 6.00 -10.77 -1.11
CA ARG A 109 7.40 -11.03 -1.43
C ARG A 109 7.85 -12.43 -1.04
N TYR A 110 7.03 -13.16 -0.29
CA TYR A 110 7.38 -14.44 0.34
C TYR A 110 6.50 -15.61 -0.11
N LEU A 111 5.69 -15.42 -1.15
CA LEU A 111 4.82 -16.45 -1.70
C LEU A 111 5.47 -17.05 -2.95
N ASP A 112 5.54 -18.39 -3.02
CA ASP A 112 6.04 -19.14 -4.17
C ASP A 112 7.41 -18.64 -4.69
N ASN A 113 7.46 -18.15 -5.95
CA ASN A 113 8.65 -17.61 -6.61
C ASN A 113 8.84 -16.10 -6.41
N ALA A 114 8.13 -15.50 -5.45
CA ALA A 114 8.29 -14.10 -5.12
C ALA A 114 9.71 -13.78 -4.61
N LYS A 115 10.11 -12.52 -4.75
CA LYS A 115 11.44 -12.02 -4.34
C LYS A 115 11.35 -10.60 -3.83
N SER A 116 12.36 -10.21 -3.06
CA SER A 116 12.64 -8.80 -2.79
C SER A 116 14.12 -8.53 -3.01
N ASP A 117 14.41 -7.53 -3.82
CA ASP A 117 15.78 -7.04 -4.03
C ASP A 117 16.15 -5.96 -2.99
N ASP A 118 15.16 -5.44 -2.23
CA ASP A 118 15.34 -4.37 -1.22
C ASP A 118 15.38 -4.89 0.23
N ASP A 119 15.01 -6.14 0.48
CA ASP A 119 14.95 -6.69 1.83
C ASP A 119 16.33 -7.00 2.40
N THR A 120 16.48 -6.64 3.69
CA THR A 120 17.60 -7.09 4.52
C THR A 120 17.17 -8.27 5.37
N PHE A 121 18.12 -9.00 5.93
CA PHE A 121 17.84 -10.12 6.84
C PHE A 121 16.91 -9.68 8.01
N ILE A 122 17.14 -8.49 8.56
CA ILE A 122 16.31 -7.93 9.65
C ILE A 122 14.88 -7.70 9.19
N THR A 123 14.68 -7.16 7.99
CA THR A 123 13.33 -6.92 7.44
C THR A 123 12.60 -8.22 7.13
N ILE A 124 13.29 -9.24 6.60
CA ILE A 124 12.72 -10.56 6.36
C ILE A 124 12.22 -11.19 7.66
N VAL A 125 13.08 -11.21 8.70
CA VAL A 125 12.72 -11.76 10.02
C VAL A 125 11.56 -10.99 10.65
N GLY A 126 11.60 -9.64 10.58
CA GLY A 126 10.52 -8.80 11.08
C GLY A 126 9.19 -9.06 10.37
N ASN A 127 9.19 -9.11 9.05
CA ASN A 127 7.99 -9.43 8.25
C ASN A 127 7.42 -10.81 8.58
N TYR A 128 8.29 -11.82 8.73
CA TYR A 128 7.86 -13.15 9.14
C TYR A 128 7.17 -13.15 10.51
N ILE A 129 7.76 -12.47 11.50
CA ILE A 129 7.19 -12.37 12.85
C ILE A 129 5.82 -11.67 12.80
N PHE A 130 5.69 -10.52 12.13
CA PHE A 130 4.41 -9.80 12.04
C PHE A 130 3.35 -10.60 11.27
N SER A 131 3.72 -11.29 10.20
CA SER A 131 2.79 -12.16 9.45
C SER A 131 2.34 -13.35 10.30
N LYS A 132 3.22 -13.94 11.13
CA LYS A 132 2.85 -14.99 12.09
C LYS A 132 1.92 -14.47 13.18
N ILE A 133 2.17 -13.29 13.74
CA ILE A 133 1.25 -12.65 14.70
C ILE A 133 -0.12 -12.43 14.04
N GLY A 134 -0.17 -11.92 12.82
CA GLY A 134 -1.39 -11.75 12.03
C GLY A 134 -2.16 -13.07 11.84
N SER A 135 -1.43 -14.14 11.48
CA SER A 135 -2.02 -15.46 11.30
C SER A 135 -2.59 -16.05 12.60
N ILE A 136 -1.82 -16.01 13.69
CA ILE A 136 -2.20 -16.67 14.96
C ILE A 136 -3.31 -15.90 15.68
N PHE A 137 -3.17 -14.58 15.83
CA PHE A 137 -4.08 -13.80 16.67
C PHE A 137 -5.29 -13.23 15.93
N PHE A 138 -5.20 -13.10 14.59
CA PHE A 138 -6.28 -12.53 13.78
C PHE A 138 -6.81 -13.49 12.71
N ASN A 139 -6.25 -14.72 12.63
CA ASN A 139 -6.62 -15.72 11.63
C ASN A 139 -6.51 -15.18 10.18
N LEU A 140 -5.46 -14.38 9.94
CA LEU A 140 -5.14 -13.87 8.61
C LEU A 140 -4.48 -14.96 7.78
N LYS A 141 -4.86 -15.02 6.50
CA LYS A 141 -4.29 -15.95 5.52
C LYS A 141 -3.55 -15.16 4.43
N ILE A 142 -2.60 -14.32 4.86
CA ILE A 142 -1.69 -13.58 3.98
C ILE A 142 -0.25 -13.82 4.44
N SER A 143 0.67 -13.91 3.51
CA SER A 143 2.06 -14.28 3.77
C SER A 143 2.96 -13.07 4.07
N ASP A 144 2.55 -11.85 3.65
CA ASP A 144 3.31 -10.61 3.82
C ASP A 144 2.41 -9.46 4.29
N ILE A 145 2.27 -9.32 5.61
CA ILE A 145 1.35 -8.35 6.21
C ILE A 145 1.85 -6.89 6.09
N LEU A 146 3.15 -6.68 5.90
CA LEU A 146 3.74 -5.34 5.87
C LEU A 146 3.95 -4.79 4.46
N TYR A 147 3.75 -5.60 3.42
CA TYR A 147 3.88 -5.16 2.05
C TYR A 147 2.63 -4.42 1.59
N THR A 148 2.79 -3.14 1.28
CA THR A 148 1.64 -2.26 1.00
C THR A 148 1.17 -2.27 -0.44
N TYR A 149 1.77 -3.09 -1.31
CA TYR A 149 1.29 -3.29 -2.67
C TYR A 149 0.00 -4.11 -2.64
N VAL A 150 -1.13 -3.43 -2.65
CA VAL A 150 -2.44 -4.04 -2.47
C VAL A 150 -3.49 -3.36 -3.35
N ILE A 151 -4.35 -4.16 -4.00
CA ILE A 151 -5.58 -3.66 -4.63
C ILE A 151 -6.73 -3.80 -3.64
N CYS A 152 -7.47 -2.73 -3.45
CA CYS A 152 -8.54 -2.59 -2.48
C CYS A 152 -9.86 -2.23 -3.17
N ASN A 153 -10.96 -2.85 -2.78
CA ASN A 153 -12.30 -2.38 -3.14
C ASN A 153 -12.57 -1.03 -2.44
N THR A 154 -12.83 0.01 -3.21
CA THR A 154 -12.94 1.39 -2.75
C THR A 154 -14.06 1.57 -1.73
N LYS A 155 -15.27 1.08 -2.06
CA LYS A 155 -16.43 1.21 -1.18
C LYS A 155 -16.20 0.49 0.15
N LYS A 156 -15.77 -0.76 0.11
CA LYS A 156 -15.52 -1.57 1.30
C LYS A 156 -14.39 -0.99 2.16
N THR A 157 -13.36 -0.39 1.54
CA THR A 157 -12.28 0.25 2.29
C THR A 157 -12.77 1.46 3.08
N LYS A 158 -13.67 2.28 2.51
CA LYS A 158 -14.29 3.40 3.22
C LYS A 158 -15.12 2.93 4.44
N GLU A 159 -15.71 1.75 4.38
CA GLU A 159 -16.46 1.14 5.50
C GLU A 159 -15.57 0.60 6.62
N LEU A 160 -14.26 0.42 6.39
CA LEU A 160 -13.31 -0.06 7.41
C LEU A 160 -13.02 0.98 8.48
N ASN A 161 -13.29 2.26 8.24
CA ASN A 161 -12.99 3.34 9.18
C ASN A 161 -11.54 3.26 9.71
N LEU A 162 -10.58 3.24 8.76
CA LEU A 162 -9.15 3.17 9.07
C LEU A 162 -8.70 4.42 9.83
N LYS A 163 -7.85 4.27 10.83
CA LYS A 163 -7.47 5.35 11.75
C LYS A 163 -5.97 5.51 11.96
N ASN A 164 -5.16 4.51 11.57
CA ASN A 164 -3.73 4.61 11.78
C ASN A 164 -3.10 5.54 10.74
N GLU A 165 -2.59 6.67 11.21
CA GLU A 165 -1.99 7.72 10.40
C GLU A 165 -0.55 7.40 9.99
N ASP A 166 0.08 6.39 10.60
CA ASP A 166 1.46 5.95 10.34
C ASP A 166 1.54 4.56 9.66
N PHE A 167 2.66 3.87 9.81
CA PHE A 167 2.87 2.50 9.29
C PHE A 167 1.98 1.44 9.97
N GLY A 168 1.29 1.74 11.05
CA GLY A 168 0.26 0.86 11.61
C GLY A 168 -0.89 0.57 10.63
N PHE A 169 -1.05 1.41 9.60
CA PHE A 169 -1.99 1.16 8.49
C PHE A 169 -1.76 -0.21 7.83
N CYS A 170 -0.50 -0.64 7.67
CA CYS A 170 -0.15 -1.91 7.01
C CYS A 170 -0.81 -3.13 7.67
N VAL A 171 -0.95 -3.10 9.00
CA VAL A 171 -1.60 -4.18 9.76
C VAL A 171 -3.07 -3.90 10.05
N GLU A 172 -3.46 -2.64 10.18
CA GLU A 172 -4.86 -2.27 10.41
C GLU A 172 -5.75 -2.66 9.24
N LEU A 173 -5.32 -2.41 8.02
CA LEU A 173 -6.08 -2.73 6.80
C LEU A 173 -6.46 -4.22 6.73
N PRO A 174 -5.52 -5.18 6.68
CA PRO A 174 -5.87 -6.60 6.54
C PRO A 174 -6.62 -7.15 7.75
N ILE A 175 -6.33 -6.68 8.97
CA ILE A 175 -7.05 -7.11 10.18
C ILE A 175 -8.52 -6.66 10.11
N LYS A 176 -8.80 -5.44 9.70
CA LYS A 176 -10.18 -4.95 9.55
C LYS A 176 -10.91 -5.59 8.37
N VAL A 177 -10.21 -5.84 7.25
CA VAL A 177 -10.74 -6.63 6.12
C VAL A 177 -11.22 -7.99 6.61
N LYS A 178 -10.39 -8.70 7.36
CA LYS A 178 -10.74 -10.01 7.93
C LYS A 178 -11.94 -9.93 8.87
N ARG A 179 -11.97 -8.93 9.75
CA ARG A 179 -13.06 -8.75 10.72
C ARG A 179 -14.41 -8.43 10.09
N LYS A 180 -14.40 -7.72 8.96
CA LYS A 180 -15.59 -7.43 8.17
C LYS A 180 -16.03 -8.60 7.29
N ASN A 181 -15.30 -9.72 7.32
CA ASN A 181 -15.54 -10.89 6.45
C ASN A 181 -15.51 -10.54 4.96
N PHE A 182 -14.74 -9.52 4.57
CA PHE A 182 -14.49 -9.23 3.16
C PHE A 182 -13.58 -10.29 2.57
N THR A 183 -13.75 -10.58 1.29
CA THR A 183 -12.96 -11.59 0.59
C THR A 183 -11.57 -11.03 0.25
N TYR A 184 -10.52 -11.82 0.48
CA TYR A 184 -9.16 -11.41 0.14
C TYR A 184 -8.29 -12.61 -0.22
N THR A 185 -7.24 -12.33 -0.96
CA THR A 185 -6.17 -13.28 -1.30
C THR A 185 -4.83 -12.56 -1.30
N ASP A 186 -3.74 -13.32 -1.33
CA ASP A 186 -2.42 -12.80 -1.69
C ASP A 186 -1.93 -13.43 -3.01
N THR A 187 -0.96 -12.78 -3.63
CA THR A 187 -0.32 -13.20 -4.87
C THR A 187 1.17 -12.87 -4.84
N ALA A 188 1.97 -13.69 -5.49
CA ALA A 188 3.42 -13.47 -5.56
C ALA A 188 3.75 -12.16 -6.26
N SER A 189 4.75 -11.44 -5.72
CA SER A 189 5.25 -10.18 -6.25
C SER A 189 6.77 -10.11 -6.13
N HIS A 190 7.41 -9.48 -7.10
CA HIS A 190 8.84 -9.19 -7.04
C HIS A 190 9.05 -7.70 -6.71
N GLU A 191 9.44 -7.43 -5.47
CA GLU A 191 9.86 -6.10 -5.06
C GLU A 191 11.24 -5.78 -5.64
N ARG A 192 11.32 -4.71 -6.44
CA ARG A 192 12.57 -4.23 -7.04
C ARG A 192 13.34 -3.37 -6.04
N ASN A 193 14.64 -3.14 -6.33
CA ASN A 193 15.37 -2.08 -5.63
C ASN A 193 14.69 -0.73 -5.85
N ARG A 194 14.70 0.12 -4.83
CA ARG A 194 14.26 1.51 -4.95
C ARG A 194 15.10 2.24 -5.97
N HIS A 195 14.44 3.10 -6.73
CA HIS A 195 15.15 3.93 -7.72
C HIS A 195 16.06 4.96 -7.04
N SER A 196 15.57 5.58 -5.96
CA SER A 196 16.33 6.55 -5.17
C SER A 196 15.80 6.64 -3.74
N GLY A 197 16.51 7.37 -2.89
CA GLY A 197 16.10 7.59 -1.51
C GLY A 197 16.71 6.60 -0.52
N LYS A 198 16.86 7.05 0.74
CA LYS A 198 17.29 6.19 1.85
C LYS A 198 16.08 5.49 2.46
N LYS A 199 16.24 4.24 2.88
CA LYS A 199 15.25 3.52 3.67
C LYS A 199 14.89 4.37 4.90
N LYS A 200 13.70 5.00 4.89
CA LYS A 200 13.28 5.92 5.97
C LYS A 200 12.75 5.24 7.23
N PRO A 201 12.12 4.04 7.17
CA PRO A 201 11.64 3.39 8.37
C PRO A 201 12.80 2.98 9.28
N ASN A 202 12.73 3.42 10.56
CA ASN A 202 13.55 2.83 11.59
C ASN A 202 12.90 1.52 12.03
N ALA A 203 13.48 0.38 11.65
CA ALA A 203 12.89 -0.95 11.84
C ALA A 203 12.42 -1.21 13.29
N PHE A 204 13.12 -0.68 14.29
CA PHE A 204 12.75 -0.85 15.70
C PHE A 204 11.62 0.09 16.13
N ILE A 205 11.68 1.37 15.74
CA ILE A 205 10.66 2.37 16.12
C ILE A 205 9.35 2.07 15.40
N ASP A 206 9.40 1.83 14.10
CA ASP A 206 8.19 1.57 13.31
C ASP A 206 7.64 0.17 13.61
N GLY A 207 8.51 -0.82 13.83
CA GLY A 207 8.12 -2.15 14.29
C GLY A 207 7.39 -2.11 15.64
N SER A 208 7.86 -1.30 16.61
CA SER A 208 7.18 -1.16 17.91
C SER A 208 5.79 -0.50 17.77
N LYS A 209 5.64 0.50 16.89
CA LYS A 209 4.35 1.13 16.60
C LYS A 209 3.37 0.15 15.93
N ILE A 210 3.87 -0.65 14.98
CA ILE A 210 3.09 -1.69 14.31
C ILE A 210 2.61 -2.73 15.34
N LEU A 211 3.51 -3.22 16.20
CA LEU A 211 3.16 -4.17 17.26
C LEU A 211 2.12 -3.58 18.22
N PHE A 212 2.27 -2.32 18.62
CA PHE A 212 1.31 -1.64 19.47
C PHE A 212 -0.07 -1.49 18.79
N THR A 213 -0.08 -1.22 17.50
CA THR A 213 -1.31 -1.20 16.71
C THR A 213 -2.00 -2.57 16.70
N MET A 214 -1.23 -3.65 16.46
CA MET A 214 -1.80 -5.00 16.53
C MET A 214 -2.34 -5.32 17.92
N PHE A 215 -1.63 -4.96 18.98
CA PHE A 215 -2.10 -5.14 20.35
C PHE A 215 -3.41 -4.37 20.63
N LYS A 216 -3.48 -3.09 20.24
CA LYS A 216 -4.73 -2.31 20.34
C LYS A 216 -5.88 -2.97 19.59
N LEU A 217 -5.62 -3.43 18.36
CA LEU A 217 -6.63 -4.12 17.56
C LEU A 217 -7.04 -5.45 18.21
N PHE A 218 -6.12 -6.18 18.84
CA PHE A 218 -6.45 -7.43 19.54
C PHE A 218 -7.38 -7.20 20.72
N LEU A 219 -7.12 -6.17 21.54
CA LEU A 219 -7.97 -5.81 22.67
C LEU A 219 -9.32 -5.24 22.24
N ASN A 220 -9.34 -4.39 21.19
CA ASN A 220 -10.56 -3.77 20.69
C ASN A 220 -11.16 -4.61 19.56
N LYS A 221 -12.00 -5.59 19.93
CA LYS A 221 -12.72 -6.41 18.95
C LYS A 221 -13.88 -5.67 18.26
N LYS A 222 -14.29 -4.50 18.76
CA LYS A 222 -15.31 -3.65 18.11
C LYS A 222 -14.70 -3.03 16.84
N ILE A 223 -15.38 -3.21 15.72
CA ILE A 223 -15.05 -2.66 14.39
C ILE A 223 -15.60 -1.24 14.33
#